data_aa25ec3474456bfafbb819195fedf99d
#
_entry.id   aa25ec3474456bfafbb819195fedf99d
#
_cell.length_a   1.000
_cell.length_b   1.000
_cell.length_c   1.000
_cell.angle_alpha   90.00
_cell.angle_beta   90.00
_cell.angle_gamma   90.00
#
_symmetry.space_group_name_H-M   'P 1'
#
loop_
_entity.id
_entity.type
_entity.pdbx_description
1 polymer ?
#
loop_
_entity_poly.entity_id
_entity_poly.type
_entity_poly.pdbx_seq_one_letter_code
_entity_poly.pdbx_strand_id
1 'polypeptide(L)'
;MLYFDDYNFDEYIEYGSWLKNGADYNEWDLLPLKIDIDKLIDRKDYILLDYPFAYKNKLIGSYIDTAFYIDTPLDAAMARRIFRDMSDASGEQIRKYIEKYIKYERPLYQYMIDNIMPNSDIVVDGLLPIHDIVDKIMQAFG
;
A
#
# COMPACT_ATOMS: atom_id res chain seq x y z
N MET A 1 -4.10 10.40 -10.60
CA MET A 1 -3.65 9.36 -9.67
C MET A 1 -2.68 9.98 -8.70
N LEU A 2 -2.77 9.64 -7.42
CA LEU A 2 -1.87 10.09 -6.37
C LEU A 2 -1.20 8.85 -5.76
N TYR A 3 0.09 8.93 -5.52
CA TYR A 3 0.89 7.83 -4.98
C TYR A 3 1.36 8.18 -3.58
N PHE A 4 1.09 7.31 -2.60
CA PHE A 4 1.52 7.50 -1.22
C PHE A 4 3.04 7.69 -1.09
N ASP A 5 3.81 6.93 -1.86
CA ASP A 5 5.27 6.94 -1.83
C ASP A 5 5.89 8.26 -2.33
N ASP A 6 5.13 9.10 -3.05
CA ASP A 6 5.61 10.42 -3.51
C ASP A 6 5.74 11.45 -2.37
N TYR A 7 5.17 11.17 -1.19
CA TYR A 7 5.11 12.11 -0.07
C TYR A 7 6.14 11.85 1.04
N ASN A 8 6.92 10.77 0.97
CA ASN A 8 7.95 10.39 1.96
C ASN A 8 7.42 10.34 3.42
N PHE A 9 6.19 9.88 3.62
CA PHE A 9 5.56 9.81 4.94
C PHE A 9 6.29 8.91 5.94
N ASP A 10 7.03 7.91 5.46
CA ASP A 10 7.78 6.94 6.24
C ASP A 10 9.05 7.50 6.90
N GLU A 11 9.50 8.71 6.53
CA GLU A 11 10.67 9.34 7.15
C GLU A 11 10.48 9.64 8.65
N TYR A 12 9.22 9.71 9.11
CA TYR A 12 8.87 10.13 10.48
C TYR A 12 8.38 9.00 11.36
N ILE A 13 8.19 7.78 10.84
CA ILE A 13 7.63 6.65 11.59
C ILE A 13 8.62 5.49 11.66
N GLU A 14 9.02 5.13 12.87
CA GLU A 14 9.76 3.90 13.12
C GLU A 14 8.76 2.74 13.25
N TYR A 15 8.65 1.93 12.20
CA TYR A 15 7.65 0.86 12.04
C TYR A 15 7.63 -0.16 13.19
N GLY A 16 8.80 -0.52 13.72
CA GLY A 16 8.89 -1.50 14.80
C GLY A 16 8.28 -1.00 16.10
N SER A 17 8.49 0.27 16.42
CA SER A 17 7.87 0.93 17.56
C SER A 17 6.39 1.17 17.34
N TRP A 18 6.02 1.60 16.14
CA TRP A 18 4.63 1.82 15.76
C TRP A 18 3.79 0.55 15.93
N LEU A 19 4.26 -0.60 15.43
CA LEU A 19 3.59 -1.89 15.60
C LEU A 19 3.45 -2.28 17.08
N LYS A 20 4.51 -2.08 17.89
CA LYS A 20 4.49 -2.41 19.33
C LYS A 20 3.54 -1.52 20.13
N ASN A 21 3.32 -0.29 19.68
CA ASN A 21 2.46 0.69 20.33
C ASN A 21 0.99 0.62 19.88
N GLY A 22 0.61 -0.42 19.14
CA GLY A 22 -0.77 -0.65 18.73
C GLY A 22 -1.12 -0.18 17.33
N ALA A 23 -0.14 0.31 16.56
CA ALA A 23 -0.26 0.66 15.14
C ALA A 23 -1.44 1.59 14.84
N ASP A 24 -1.50 2.74 15.52
CA ASP A 24 -2.51 3.76 15.21
C ASP A 24 -2.19 4.42 13.86
N TYR A 25 -3.01 4.15 12.87
CA TYR A 25 -2.88 4.74 11.51
C TYR A 25 -3.06 6.26 11.49
N ASN A 26 -3.64 6.87 12.54
CA ASN A 26 -3.81 8.32 12.64
C ASN A 26 -2.55 9.06 13.09
N GLU A 27 -1.49 8.34 13.50
CA GLU A 27 -0.16 8.94 13.74
C GLU A 27 0.52 9.38 12.46
N TRP A 28 0.06 8.90 11.30
CA TRP A 28 0.57 9.33 9.99
C TRP A 28 0.03 10.71 9.65
N ASP A 29 0.90 11.71 9.50
CA ASP A 29 0.52 13.03 9.03
C ASP A 29 0.30 13.03 7.52
N LEU A 30 -0.91 12.77 7.10
CA LEU A 30 -1.33 12.69 5.71
C LEU A 30 -1.91 14.01 5.16
N LEU A 31 -1.69 15.13 5.87
CA LEU A 31 -2.17 16.44 5.44
C LEU A 31 -1.72 16.84 4.01
N PRO A 32 -0.47 16.60 3.58
CA PRO A 32 -0.06 16.88 2.20
C PRO A 32 -0.90 16.13 1.15
N LEU A 33 -1.16 14.83 1.37
CA LEU A 33 -2.01 14.04 0.48
C LEU A 33 -3.45 14.56 0.46
N LYS A 34 -3.99 14.91 1.63
CA LYS A 34 -5.34 15.52 1.72
C LYS A 34 -5.43 16.80 0.89
N ILE A 35 -4.44 17.69 0.99
CA ILE A 35 -4.42 18.94 0.24
C ILE A 35 -4.47 18.69 -1.27
N ASP A 36 -3.79 17.66 -1.76
CA ASP A 36 -3.81 17.32 -3.18
C ASP A 36 -5.12 16.66 -3.60
N ILE A 37 -5.76 15.87 -2.75
CA ILE A 37 -7.12 15.37 -2.98
C ILE A 37 -8.09 16.55 -3.08
N ASP A 38 -8.06 17.51 -2.14
CA ASP A 38 -8.96 18.68 -2.13
C ASP A 38 -8.84 19.51 -3.42
N LYS A 39 -7.66 19.62 -4.01
CA LYS A 39 -7.47 20.32 -5.30
C LYS A 39 -8.12 19.60 -6.49
N LEU A 40 -8.37 18.31 -6.37
CA LEU A 40 -8.85 17.46 -7.46
C LEU A 40 -10.32 17.12 -7.35
N ILE A 41 -10.91 17.11 -6.15
CA ILE A 41 -12.23 16.54 -5.86
C ILE A 41 -13.36 17.19 -6.71
N ASP A 42 -13.30 18.48 -6.93
CA ASP A 42 -14.30 19.21 -7.74
C ASP A 42 -13.96 19.26 -9.25
N ARG A 43 -12.84 18.63 -9.65
CA ARG A 43 -12.31 18.75 -11.01
C ARG A 43 -12.20 17.43 -11.76
N LYS A 44 -12.36 16.32 -11.05
CA LYS A 44 -12.16 14.97 -11.58
C LYS A 44 -13.32 14.07 -11.21
N ASP A 45 -13.78 13.30 -12.17
CA ASP A 45 -14.81 12.29 -11.95
C ASP A 45 -14.29 11.13 -11.09
N TYR A 46 -12.99 10.84 -11.19
CA TYR A 46 -12.31 9.79 -10.42
C TYR A 46 -10.95 10.27 -9.93
N ILE A 47 -10.65 9.98 -8.66
CA ILE A 47 -9.32 10.13 -8.06
C ILE A 47 -8.85 8.75 -7.64
N LEU A 48 -7.76 8.26 -8.24
CA LEU A 48 -7.14 7.00 -7.85
C LEU A 48 -6.03 7.27 -6.85
N LEU A 49 -6.08 6.58 -5.71
CA LEU A 49 -5.05 6.62 -4.68
C LEU A 49 -4.31 5.28 -4.67
N ASP A 50 -3.01 5.28 -4.91
CA ASP A 50 -2.13 4.20 -4.50
C ASP A 50 -1.76 4.44 -3.04
N TYR A 51 -2.49 3.76 -2.13
CA TYR A 51 -2.56 4.13 -0.73
C TYR A 51 -2.71 2.88 0.16
N PRO A 52 -1.86 2.71 1.20
CA PRO A 52 -1.72 1.43 1.88
C PRO A 52 -2.71 1.18 3.03
N PHE A 53 -3.55 2.15 3.44
CA PHE A 53 -4.28 2.05 4.71
C PHE A 53 -5.80 1.88 4.57
N ALA A 54 -6.35 1.79 3.35
CA ALA A 54 -7.80 1.77 3.12
C ALA A 54 -8.51 2.83 3.99
N TYR A 55 -9.46 2.45 4.83
CA TYR A 55 -10.21 3.38 5.70
C TYR A 55 -9.58 3.64 7.07
N LYS A 56 -8.40 3.05 7.38
CA LYS A 56 -7.85 3.06 8.75
C LYS A 56 -7.34 4.43 9.22
N ASN A 57 -6.84 5.27 8.33
CA ASN A 57 -6.54 6.66 8.68
C ASN A 57 -7.80 7.51 8.47
N LYS A 58 -8.26 8.19 9.53
CA LYS A 58 -9.52 8.94 9.52
C LYS A 58 -9.51 10.13 8.55
N LEU A 59 -8.33 10.76 8.37
CA LEU A 59 -8.20 11.93 7.51
C LEU A 59 -8.43 11.59 6.04
N ILE A 60 -7.81 10.53 5.55
CA ILE A 60 -7.92 10.10 4.13
C ILE A 60 -9.10 9.16 3.94
N GLY A 61 -9.40 8.30 4.91
CA GLY A 61 -10.50 7.33 4.82
C GLY A 61 -11.86 7.96 4.53
N SER A 62 -12.08 9.23 4.95
CA SER A 62 -13.33 9.96 4.66
C SER A 62 -13.50 10.38 3.19
N TYR A 63 -12.45 10.32 2.38
CA TYR A 63 -12.46 10.62 0.95
C TYR A 63 -12.61 9.37 0.08
N ILE A 64 -12.49 8.19 0.65
CA ILE A 64 -12.49 6.93 -0.10
C ILE A 64 -13.93 6.44 -0.26
N ASP A 65 -14.39 6.31 -1.50
CA ASP A 65 -15.69 5.72 -1.82
C ASP A 65 -15.60 4.21 -1.94
N THR A 66 -14.48 3.68 -2.45
CA THR A 66 -14.25 2.24 -2.64
C THR A 66 -12.78 1.91 -2.47
N ALA A 67 -12.46 0.97 -1.60
CA ALA A 67 -11.12 0.46 -1.37
C ALA A 67 -10.94 -0.93 -1.99
N PHE A 68 -9.96 -1.06 -2.87
CA PHE A 68 -9.53 -2.33 -3.44
C PHE A 68 -8.26 -2.80 -2.75
N TYR A 69 -8.22 -4.06 -2.37
CA TYR A 69 -7.01 -4.73 -1.90
C TYR A 69 -6.53 -5.71 -2.95
N ILE A 70 -5.30 -5.52 -3.44
CA ILE A 70 -4.67 -6.47 -4.37
C ILE A 70 -3.89 -7.48 -3.54
N ASP A 71 -4.48 -8.66 -3.33
CA ASP A 71 -3.90 -9.73 -2.51
C ASP A 71 -2.81 -10.45 -3.30
N THR A 72 -1.57 -10.08 -3.05
CA THR A 72 -0.40 -10.75 -3.61
C THR A 72 0.34 -11.48 -2.49
N PRO A 73 0.52 -12.81 -2.57
CA PRO A 73 1.30 -13.57 -1.61
C PRO A 73 2.68 -12.93 -1.37
N LEU A 74 3.13 -12.87 -0.11
CA LEU A 74 4.34 -12.13 0.27
C LEU A 74 5.61 -12.63 -0.42
N ASP A 75 5.70 -13.94 -0.70
CA ASP A 75 6.80 -14.53 -1.46
C ASP A 75 6.82 -14.04 -2.91
N ALA A 76 5.66 -13.99 -3.57
CA ALA A 76 5.52 -13.47 -4.92
C ALA A 76 5.80 -11.96 -4.98
N ALA A 77 5.30 -11.19 -4.01
CA ALA A 77 5.55 -9.76 -3.92
C ALA A 77 7.04 -9.46 -3.72
N MET A 78 7.72 -10.19 -2.83
CA MET A 78 9.16 -10.09 -2.61
C MET A 78 9.95 -10.46 -3.87
N ALA A 79 9.60 -11.56 -4.53
CA ALA A 79 10.28 -11.99 -5.75
C ALA A 79 10.13 -10.94 -6.88
N ARG A 80 8.92 -10.40 -7.09
CA ARG A 80 8.67 -9.33 -8.05
C ARG A 80 9.48 -8.07 -7.75
N ARG A 81 9.57 -7.69 -6.47
CA ARG A 81 10.35 -6.52 -6.04
C ARG A 81 11.84 -6.71 -6.29
N ILE A 82 12.42 -7.87 -5.93
CA ILE A 82 13.82 -8.19 -6.22
C ILE A 82 14.08 -8.12 -7.73
N PHE A 83 13.20 -8.71 -8.53
CA PHE A 83 13.36 -8.73 -9.99
C PHE A 83 13.31 -7.31 -10.59
N ARG A 84 12.42 -6.45 -10.10
CA ARG A 84 12.24 -5.08 -10.60
C ARG A 84 13.36 -4.14 -10.14
N ASP A 85 13.71 -4.18 -8.85
CA ASP A 85 14.51 -3.13 -8.20
C ASP A 85 15.97 -3.52 -8.02
N MET A 86 16.32 -4.81 -8.19
CA MET A 86 17.65 -5.35 -7.87
C MET A 86 18.27 -6.13 -9.04
N SER A 87 17.90 -5.83 -10.27
CA SER A 87 18.42 -6.50 -11.49
C SER A 87 19.94 -6.42 -11.58
N ASP A 88 20.55 -5.31 -11.15
CA ASP A 88 21.98 -5.06 -11.22
C ASP A 88 22.69 -5.26 -9.86
N ALA A 89 21.98 -5.75 -8.85
CA ALA A 89 22.52 -5.94 -7.51
C ALA A 89 23.41 -7.21 -7.43
N SER A 90 24.48 -7.11 -6.64
CA SER A 90 25.30 -8.28 -6.33
C SER A 90 24.54 -9.30 -5.47
N GLY A 91 24.96 -10.56 -5.51
CA GLY A 91 24.38 -11.59 -4.65
C GLY A 91 24.46 -11.26 -3.15
N GLU A 92 25.49 -10.50 -2.70
CA GLU A 92 25.59 -10.03 -1.33
C GLU A 92 24.51 -8.98 -1.00
N GLN A 93 24.25 -8.04 -1.90
CA GLN A 93 23.21 -7.02 -1.73
C GLN A 93 21.82 -7.67 -1.66
N ILE A 94 21.54 -8.65 -2.53
CA ILE A 94 20.29 -9.40 -2.50
C ILE A 94 20.14 -10.16 -1.18
N ARG A 95 21.20 -10.80 -0.68
CA ARG A 95 21.16 -11.50 0.60
C ARG A 95 20.85 -10.56 1.76
N LYS A 96 21.52 -9.41 1.84
CA LYS A 96 21.26 -8.39 2.86
C LYS A 96 19.81 -7.87 2.81
N TYR A 97 19.30 -7.67 1.60
CA TYR A 97 17.91 -7.29 1.40
C TYR A 97 16.93 -8.35 1.95
N ILE A 98 17.15 -9.63 1.60
CA ILE A 98 16.29 -10.74 2.07
C ILE A 98 16.33 -10.85 3.61
N GLU A 99 17.53 -10.73 4.22
CA GLU A 99 17.66 -10.74 5.69
C GLU A 99 16.87 -9.59 6.35
N LYS A 100 16.99 -8.37 5.81
CA LYS A 100 16.23 -7.22 6.26
C LYS A 100 14.73 -7.42 6.10
N TYR A 101 14.30 -7.93 4.94
CA TYR A 101 12.91 -8.22 4.64
C TYR A 101 12.31 -9.21 5.66
N ILE A 102 12.95 -10.36 5.87
CA ILE A 102 12.47 -11.38 6.80
C ILE A 102 12.34 -10.81 8.23
N LYS A 103 13.32 -10.02 8.65
CA LYS A 103 13.40 -9.52 10.02
C LYS A 103 12.45 -8.38 10.32
N TYR A 104 12.26 -7.46 9.39
CA TYR A 104 11.57 -6.19 9.63
C TYR A 104 10.35 -5.97 8.75
N GLU A 105 10.46 -6.22 7.44
CA GLU A 105 9.42 -5.84 6.50
C GLU A 105 8.30 -6.88 6.44
N ARG A 106 8.61 -8.16 6.43
CA ARG A 106 7.63 -9.24 6.37
C ARG A 106 6.62 -9.22 7.53
N PRO A 107 7.03 -9.03 8.80
CA PRO A 107 6.07 -8.87 9.90
C PRO A 107 5.14 -7.67 9.73
N LEU A 108 5.66 -6.54 9.20
CA LEU A 108 4.86 -5.36 8.90
C LEU A 108 3.83 -5.65 7.80
N TYR A 109 4.25 -6.26 6.69
CA TYR A 109 3.33 -6.62 5.61
C TYR A 109 2.28 -7.63 6.07
N GLN A 110 2.64 -8.61 6.89
CA GLN A 110 1.67 -9.54 7.46
C GLN A 110 0.63 -8.80 8.32
N TYR A 111 1.08 -7.87 9.17
CA TYR A 111 0.18 -7.04 9.95
C TYR A 111 -0.79 -6.24 9.06
N MET A 112 -0.32 -5.70 7.94
CA MET A 112 -1.17 -4.97 6.99
C MET A 112 -2.17 -5.91 6.29
N ILE A 113 -1.77 -7.12 5.91
CA ILE A 113 -2.69 -8.14 5.39
C ILE A 113 -3.82 -8.39 6.41
N ASP A 114 -3.47 -8.62 7.66
CA ASP A 114 -4.41 -8.98 8.71
C ASP A 114 -5.36 -7.82 9.07
N ASN A 115 -4.96 -6.58 8.83
CA ASN A 115 -5.71 -5.39 9.27
C ASN A 115 -6.27 -4.52 8.14
N ILE A 116 -5.65 -4.50 6.96
CA ILE A 116 -6.09 -3.66 5.82
C ILE A 116 -6.99 -4.45 4.87
N MET A 117 -6.61 -5.67 4.52
CA MET A 117 -7.42 -6.50 3.63
C MET A 117 -8.87 -6.69 4.13
N PRO A 118 -9.13 -7.02 5.42
CA PRO A 118 -10.50 -7.10 5.93
C PRO A 118 -11.23 -5.76 6.01
N ASN A 119 -10.50 -4.65 5.90
CA ASN A 119 -11.03 -3.29 5.91
C ASN A 119 -11.20 -2.69 4.51
N SER A 120 -11.06 -3.49 3.48
CA SER A 120 -11.24 -3.11 2.08
C SER A 120 -12.54 -3.71 1.54
N ASP A 121 -13.17 -3.03 0.57
CA ASP A 121 -14.47 -3.46 0.04
C ASP A 121 -14.33 -4.65 -0.91
N ILE A 122 -13.27 -4.66 -1.70
CA ILE A 122 -13.05 -5.65 -2.74
C ILE A 122 -11.61 -6.16 -2.67
N VAL A 123 -11.48 -7.49 -2.59
CA VAL A 123 -10.17 -8.17 -2.65
C VAL A 123 -9.99 -8.77 -4.03
N VAL A 124 -8.87 -8.44 -4.68
CA VAL A 124 -8.52 -8.92 -6.01
C VAL A 124 -7.25 -9.76 -5.93
N ASP A 125 -7.25 -10.94 -6.55
CA ASP A 125 -6.08 -11.80 -6.62
C ASP A 125 -4.93 -11.11 -7.41
N GLY A 126 -3.86 -10.80 -6.72
CA GLY A 126 -2.67 -10.13 -7.27
C GLY A 126 -1.75 -11.04 -8.10
N LEU A 127 -2.06 -12.32 -8.23
CA LEU A 127 -1.38 -13.23 -9.15
C LEU A 127 -1.97 -13.25 -10.55
N LEU A 128 -3.15 -12.70 -10.72
CA LEU A 128 -3.79 -12.57 -12.03
C LEU A 128 -2.97 -11.69 -12.99
N PRO A 129 -3.10 -11.89 -14.30
CA PRO A 129 -2.63 -10.94 -15.30
C PRO A 129 -3.19 -9.53 -15.05
N ILE A 130 -2.40 -8.50 -15.38
CA ILE A 130 -2.78 -7.09 -15.11
C ILE A 130 -4.14 -6.75 -15.73
N HIS A 131 -4.41 -7.21 -16.95
CA HIS A 131 -5.70 -6.93 -17.62
C HIS A 131 -6.90 -7.53 -16.87
N ASP A 132 -6.76 -8.73 -16.29
CA ASP A 132 -7.82 -9.36 -15.49
C ASP A 132 -8.05 -8.60 -14.17
N ILE A 133 -6.99 -8.06 -13.55
CA ILE A 133 -7.09 -7.20 -12.37
C ILE A 133 -7.85 -5.93 -12.71
N VAL A 134 -7.48 -5.28 -13.81
CA VAL A 134 -8.14 -4.05 -14.30
C VAL A 134 -9.61 -4.32 -14.59
N ASP A 135 -9.93 -5.40 -15.28
CA ASP A 135 -11.31 -5.77 -15.61
C ASP A 135 -12.15 -5.99 -14.35
N LYS A 136 -11.60 -6.65 -13.32
CA LYS A 136 -12.28 -6.83 -12.02
C LYS A 136 -12.54 -5.50 -11.31
N ILE A 137 -11.59 -4.58 -11.34
CA ILE A 137 -11.73 -3.24 -10.76
C ILE A 137 -12.80 -2.47 -11.54
N MET A 138 -12.77 -2.49 -12.86
CA MET A 138 -13.73 -1.76 -13.70
C MET A 138 -15.16 -2.29 -13.55
N GLN A 139 -15.36 -3.58 -13.32
CA GLN A 139 -16.68 -4.17 -13.06
C GLN A 139 -17.34 -3.61 -11.78
N ALA A 140 -16.57 -3.09 -10.84
CA ALA A 140 -17.12 -2.48 -9.63
C ALA A 140 -17.70 -1.08 -9.87
N PHE A 141 -17.37 -0.44 -11.01
CA PHE A 141 -17.86 0.88 -11.37
C PHE A 141 -18.94 0.85 -12.47
N GLY A 142 -19.20 -0.29 -13.05
CA GLY A 142 -20.16 -0.46 -14.13
C GLY A 142 -21.39 -1.19 -13.78
#